data_95c7d51d16745fb61084c26351141bad
#
_entry.id   95c7d51d16745fb61084c26351141bad
#
_cell.length_a   1.000
_cell.length_b   1.000
_cell.length_c   1.000
_cell.angle_alpha   90.00
_cell.angle_beta   90.00
_cell.angle_gamma   90.00
#
_symmetry.space_group_name_H-M   'P 1'
#
loop_
_entity.id
_entity.type
_entity.pdbx_description
1 polymer ?
#
loop_
_entity_poly.entity_id
_entity_poly.type
_entity_poly.pdbx_seq_one_letter_code
_entity_poly.pdbx_strand_id
1 'polypeptide(L)'
;MPIPELADPNGVVEQIIDRLGNAPIDYEERVDFIRSRNGSADRWLAAGVILLLHHREAVGSAGGFVLQLIKRSSLVPQPGDLSCPGGMLHPAADRLLRHLVASGLTPILRGRPRSLAKARGGKTLDHISLFLTNALREAWEEIRINPLNVRFLGALPSQELYVFSRVIFPVVGLVRKDWTFRPNREVERVIEIPLTALFDRER
;
A
#
# COMPACT_ATOMS: atom_id res chain seq x y z
N MET A 1 0.65 -24.88 1.28
CA MET A 1 2.02 -24.32 1.29
C MET A 1 2.40 -24.06 2.74
N PRO A 2 3.55 -24.54 3.26
CA PRO A 2 3.89 -24.26 4.65
C PRO A 2 4.04 -22.73 4.83
N ILE A 3 3.47 -22.22 5.90
CA ILE A 3 3.65 -20.83 6.35
C ILE A 3 5.14 -20.72 6.69
N PRO A 4 5.88 -19.73 6.14
CA PRO A 4 7.27 -19.54 6.49
C PRO A 4 7.41 -19.48 8.02
N GLU A 5 8.41 -20.14 8.56
CA GLU A 5 8.75 -20.02 9.96
C GLU A 5 8.97 -18.53 10.28
N LEU A 6 8.01 -17.90 10.94
CA LEU A 6 7.99 -16.48 11.28
C LEU A 6 9.09 -16.08 12.29
N ALA A 7 10.00 -17.00 12.59
CA ALA A 7 11.11 -16.82 13.54
C ALA A 7 12.18 -15.82 13.08
N ASP A 8 12.31 -15.58 11.76
CA ASP A 8 13.21 -14.56 11.23
C ASP A 8 12.44 -13.47 10.48
N PRO A 9 12.15 -12.33 11.13
CA PRO A 9 11.45 -11.22 10.50
C PRO A 9 12.14 -10.69 9.23
N ASN A 10 13.46 -10.71 9.18
CA ASN A 10 14.21 -10.21 8.01
C ASN A 10 14.07 -11.17 6.82
N GLY A 11 14.16 -12.48 7.06
CA GLY A 11 13.94 -13.49 6.02
C GLY A 11 12.52 -13.44 5.45
N VAL A 12 11.51 -13.23 6.29
CA VAL A 12 10.12 -13.04 5.83
C VAL A 12 10.00 -11.80 4.95
N VAL A 13 10.59 -10.68 5.34
CA VAL A 13 10.56 -9.44 4.54
C VAL A 13 11.23 -9.63 3.18
N GLU A 14 12.38 -10.27 3.11
CA GLU A 14 13.06 -10.52 1.83
C GLU A 14 12.26 -11.48 0.94
N GLN A 15 11.60 -12.50 1.50
CA GLN A 15 10.69 -13.36 0.73
C GLN A 15 9.49 -12.59 0.17
N ILE A 16 8.90 -11.67 0.96
CA ILE A 16 7.82 -10.79 0.49
C ILE A 16 8.30 -9.93 -0.67
N ILE A 17 9.48 -9.31 -0.54
CA ILE A 17 10.08 -8.48 -1.60
C ILE A 17 10.26 -9.29 -2.88
N ASP A 18 10.78 -10.52 -2.79
CA ASP A 18 11.00 -11.37 -3.95
C ASP A 18 9.70 -11.78 -4.63
N ARG A 19 8.72 -12.20 -3.86
CA ARG A 19 7.42 -12.60 -4.39
C ARG A 19 6.71 -11.42 -5.06
N LEU A 20 6.64 -10.27 -4.40
CA LEU A 20 6.04 -9.06 -4.94
C LEU A 20 6.84 -8.52 -6.14
N GLY A 21 8.17 -8.60 -6.09
CA GLY A 21 9.05 -8.16 -7.16
C GLY A 21 8.89 -8.98 -8.45
N ASN A 22 8.51 -10.26 -8.35
CA ASN A 22 8.33 -11.16 -9.49
C ASN A 22 6.86 -11.37 -9.88
N ALA A 23 5.88 -10.98 -9.04
CA ALA A 23 4.47 -11.07 -9.37
C ALA A 23 4.11 -10.12 -10.53
N PRO A 24 3.30 -10.53 -11.50
CA PRO A 24 2.85 -9.65 -12.58
C PRO A 24 2.02 -8.49 -12.00
N ILE A 25 2.17 -7.30 -12.57
CA ILE A 25 1.32 -6.14 -12.29
C ILE A 25 0.91 -5.49 -13.61
N ASP A 26 -0.24 -4.85 -13.62
CA ASP A 26 -0.94 -4.31 -14.79
C ASP A 26 -1.05 -2.77 -14.77
N TYR A 27 -0.19 -2.08 -14.04
CA TYR A 27 -0.30 -0.64 -13.79
C TYR A 27 -0.28 0.21 -15.06
N GLU A 28 0.55 -0.14 -16.05
CA GLU A 28 0.60 0.60 -17.31
C GLU A 28 -0.72 0.49 -18.07
N GLU A 29 -1.21 -0.74 -18.25
CA GLU A 29 -2.47 -1.02 -18.94
C GLU A 29 -3.65 -0.30 -18.27
N ARG A 30 -3.72 -0.36 -16.94
CA ARG A 30 -4.82 0.26 -16.18
C ARG A 30 -4.78 1.78 -16.18
N VAL A 31 -3.59 2.37 -16.13
CA VAL A 31 -3.46 3.83 -16.29
C VAL A 31 -3.86 4.27 -17.68
N ASP A 32 -3.50 3.53 -18.72
CA ASP A 32 -3.91 3.84 -20.09
C ASP A 32 -5.42 3.64 -20.28
N PHE A 33 -6.02 2.61 -19.68
CA PHE A 33 -7.48 2.43 -19.63
C PHE A 33 -8.17 3.65 -18.99
N ILE A 34 -7.71 4.11 -17.81
CA ILE A 34 -8.28 5.29 -17.14
C ILE A 34 -8.15 6.54 -18.02
N ARG A 35 -7.00 6.72 -18.66
CA ARG A 35 -6.76 7.87 -19.55
C ARG A 35 -7.67 7.85 -20.76
N SER A 36 -7.92 6.70 -21.37
CA SER A 36 -8.82 6.58 -22.52
C SER A 36 -10.27 6.94 -22.20
N ARG A 37 -10.66 6.84 -20.93
CA ARG A 37 -11.99 7.21 -20.41
C ARG A 37 -12.08 8.63 -19.86
N ASN A 38 -10.99 9.38 -19.92
CA ASN A 38 -10.94 10.75 -19.42
C ASN A 38 -11.75 11.66 -20.36
N GLY A 39 -12.76 12.34 -19.84
CA GLY A 39 -13.66 13.21 -20.63
C GLY A 39 -14.92 12.51 -21.17
N SER A 40 -15.09 11.22 -20.95
CA SER A 40 -16.33 10.50 -21.25
C SER A 40 -17.30 10.53 -20.06
N ALA A 41 -18.60 10.22 -20.33
CA ALA A 41 -19.61 10.02 -19.27
C ALA A 41 -19.22 8.87 -18.34
N ASP A 42 -18.42 7.95 -18.81
CA ASP A 42 -17.93 6.73 -18.17
C ASP A 42 -16.53 6.96 -17.55
N ARG A 43 -16.32 8.06 -16.84
CA ARG A 43 -15.05 8.44 -16.26
C ARG A 43 -14.65 7.50 -15.14
N TRP A 44 -13.45 6.89 -15.26
CA TRP A 44 -12.82 6.10 -14.22
C TRP A 44 -11.78 6.91 -13.46
N LEU A 45 -11.64 6.62 -12.19
CA LEU A 45 -10.72 7.31 -11.28
C LEU A 45 -9.67 6.34 -10.74
N ALA A 46 -8.48 6.86 -10.47
CA ALA A 46 -7.39 6.10 -9.87
C ALA A 46 -7.26 6.39 -8.37
N ALA A 47 -7.00 5.36 -7.59
CA ALA A 47 -6.71 5.48 -6.17
C ALA A 47 -5.52 4.58 -5.80
N GLY A 48 -4.61 5.10 -4.97
CA GLY A 48 -3.53 4.32 -4.38
C GLY A 48 -3.89 3.91 -2.96
N VAL A 49 -3.63 2.65 -2.62
CA VAL A 49 -3.78 2.16 -1.24
C VAL A 49 -2.49 1.47 -0.78
N ILE A 50 -2.23 1.50 0.52
CA ILE A 50 -1.05 0.87 1.08
C ILE A 50 -1.42 -0.20 2.11
N LEU A 51 -0.96 -1.43 1.85
CA LEU A 51 -0.97 -2.51 2.82
C LEU A 51 0.23 -2.32 3.74
N LEU A 52 -0.01 -1.76 4.92
CA LEU A 52 1.03 -1.49 5.90
C LEU A 52 1.26 -2.72 6.78
N LEU A 53 2.42 -3.34 6.61
CA LEU A 53 2.91 -4.38 7.50
C LEU A 53 3.72 -3.74 8.63
N HIS A 54 3.52 -4.24 9.84
CA HIS A 54 4.26 -3.82 11.00
C HIS A 54 4.69 -5.07 11.78
N HIS A 55 5.97 -5.19 12.09
CA HIS A 55 6.46 -6.24 12.97
C HIS A 55 6.25 -5.80 14.41
N ARG A 56 5.51 -6.60 15.19
CA ARG A 56 5.31 -6.41 16.62
C ARG A 56 6.16 -7.39 17.40
N GLU A 57 6.98 -6.90 18.32
CA GLU A 57 7.58 -7.75 19.33
C GLU A 57 6.48 -8.28 20.26
N ALA A 58 6.57 -9.56 20.64
CA ALA A 58 5.51 -10.20 21.40
C ALA A 58 5.33 -9.57 22.77
N VAL A 59 4.10 -9.16 23.06
CA VAL A 59 3.59 -9.11 24.43
C VAL A 59 2.81 -10.40 24.64
N GLY A 60 3.48 -11.47 25.11
CA GLY A 60 2.91 -12.83 25.15
C GLY A 60 3.40 -13.70 23.97
N SER A 61 2.87 -14.85 23.77
CA SER A 61 3.45 -16.02 23.11
C SER A 61 3.79 -15.99 21.60
N ALA A 62 3.68 -14.95 20.84
CA ALA A 62 4.24 -14.90 19.47
C ALA A 62 4.24 -13.48 18.88
N GLY A 63 5.40 -12.85 18.80
CA GLY A 63 5.64 -11.70 17.95
C GLY A 63 5.39 -12.05 16.47
N GLY A 64 5.08 -11.06 15.64
CA GLY A 64 4.83 -11.33 14.25
C GLY A 64 4.42 -10.09 13.47
N PHE A 65 4.21 -10.30 12.18
CA PHE A 65 3.70 -9.24 11.32
C PHE A 65 2.19 -9.07 11.50
N VAL A 66 1.77 -7.81 11.62
CA VAL A 66 0.36 -7.41 11.55
C VAL A 66 0.13 -6.54 10.32
N LEU A 67 -1.05 -6.66 9.73
CA LEU A 67 -1.55 -5.77 8.71
C LEU A 67 -2.37 -4.66 9.39
N GLN A 68 -2.04 -3.41 9.07
CA GLN A 68 -2.77 -2.24 9.57
C GLN A 68 -3.94 -1.93 8.63
N LEU A 69 -5.15 -2.03 9.14
CA LEU A 69 -6.37 -1.58 8.46
C LEU A 69 -6.96 -0.38 9.18
N ILE A 70 -7.75 0.39 8.49
CA ILE A 70 -8.56 1.46 9.05
C ILE A 70 -10.04 1.06 9.03
N LYS A 71 -10.77 1.40 10.09
CA LYS A 71 -12.22 1.37 10.11
C LYS A 71 -12.74 2.76 9.77
N ARG A 72 -13.54 2.87 8.72
CA ARG A 72 -14.09 4.14 8.24
C ARG A 72 -15.09 4.70 9.25
N SER A 73 -15.01 6.00 9.52
CA SER A 73 -15.94 6.67 10.42
C SER A 73 -17.33 6.85 9.79
N SER A 74 -18.30 7.25 10.61
CA SER A 74 -19.66 7.58 10.15
C SER A 74 -19.74 8.87 9.30
N LEU A 75 -18.64 9.63 9.21
CA LEU A 75 -18.59 10.92 8.50
C LEU A 75 -18.20 10.79 7.02
N VAL A 76 -17.89 9.60 6.55
CA VAL A 76 -17.44 9.35 5.19
C VAL A 76 -18.29 8.27 4.51
N PRO A 77 -18.31 8.21 3.17
CA PRO A 77 -18.99 7.13 2.46
C PRO A 77 -18.53 5.75 2.91
N GLN A 78 -19.43 4.76 2.91
CA GLN A 78 -19.18 3.40 3.37
C GLN A 78 -18.74 3.36 4.86
N PRO A 79 -19.57 3.88 5.78
CA PRO A 79 -19.25 3.91 7.20
C PRO A 79 -19.12 2.50 7.78
N GLY A 80 -18.12 2.31 8.64
CA GLY A 80 -17.86 1.03 9.29
C GLY A 80 -17.08 0.01 8.47
N ASP A 81 -16.86 0.24 7.17
CA ASP A 81 -16.05 -0.65 6.34
C ASP A 81 -14.58 -0.65 6.77
N LEU A 82 -13.94 -1.80 6.56
CA LEU A 82 -12.50 -1.95 6.73
C LEU A 82 -11.80 -1.72 5.40
N SER A 83 -10.75 -0.91 5.40
CA SER A 83 -9.92 -0.66 4.23
C SER A 83 -8.45 -0.51 4.60
N CYS A 84 -7.58 -0.68 3.61
CA CYS A 84 -6.21 -0.20 3.73
C CYS A 84 -6.20 1.34 3.69
N PRO A 85 -5.27 2.01 4.38
CA PRO A 85 -5.06 3.45 4.20
C PRO A 85 -4.80 3.79 2.73
N GLY A 86 -5.41 4.89 2.26
CA GLY A 86 -5.27 5.29 0.88
C GLY A 86 -6.47 6.06 0.36
N GLY A 87 -6.34 6.60 -0.84
CA GLY A 87 -7.39 7.44 -1.41
C GLY A 87 -7.14 7.82 -2.86
N MET A 88 -7.92 8.78 -3.30
CA MET A 88 -7.91 9.22 -4.70
C MET A 88 -6.60 9.91 -5.06
N LEU A 89 -6.14 9.65 -6.28
CA LEU A 89 -4.98 10.34 -6.83
C LEU A 89 -5.24 11.86 -6.90
N HIS A 90 -4.34 12.64 -6.29
CA HIS A 90 -4.30 14.09 -6.43
C HIS A 90 -3.26 14.48 -7.48
N PRO A 91 -3.65 14.77 -8.75
CA PRO A 91 -2.72 14.81 -9.88
C PRO A 91 -1.54 15.78 -9.72
N ALA A 92 -1.75 16.94 -9.09
CA ALA A 92 -0.71 17.94 -8.92
C ALA A 92 0.28 17.55 -7.81
N ALA A 93 -0.22 17.30 -6.60
CA ALA A 93 0.62 17.00 -5.44
C ALA A 93 1.38 15.68 -5.62
N ASP A 94 0.67 14.60 -6.00
CA ASP A 94 1.26 13.27 -6.09
C ASP A 94 2.28 13.17 -7.23
N ARG A 95 2.05 13.88 -8.37
CA ARG A 95 3.02 13.95 -9.46
C ARG A 95 4.29 14.70 -9.09
N LEU A 96 4.19 15.75 -8.29
CA LEU A 96 5.36 16.50 -7.83
C LEU A 96 6.19 15.65 -6.85
N LEU A 97 5.54 15.09 -5.82
CA LEU A 97 6.20 14.33 -4.76
C LEU A 97 6.79 13.00 -5.25
N ARG A 98 6.21 12.37 -6.30
CA ARG A 98 6.71 11.10 -6.84
C ARG A 98 8.18 11.15 -7.26
N HIS A 99 8.65 12.28 -7.77
CA HIS A 99 10.04 12.42 -8.20
C HIS A 99 11.02 12.25 -7.03
N LEU A 100 10.64 12.74 -5.84
CA LEU A 100 11.41 12.56 -4.63
C LEU A 100 11.42 11.07 -4.19
N VAL A 101 10.29 10.40 -4.29
CA VAL A 101 10.19 8.95 -3.97
C VAL A 101 10.96 8.12 -5.01
N ALA A 102 10.79 8.41 -6.31
CA ALA A 102 11.45 7.68 -7.40
C ALA A 102 12.97 7.84 -7.42
N SER A 103 13.50 8.96 -6.90
CA SER A 103 14.95 9.26 -6.92
C SER A 103 15.79 8.19 -6.20
N GLY A 104 15.20 7.50 -5.19
CA GLY A 104 15.90 6.55 -4.32
C GLY A 104 16.73 7.22 -3.21
N LEU A 105 16.68 8.55 -3.10
CA LEU A 105 17.33 9.31 -2.03
C LEU A 105 16.59 9.18 -0.70
N THR A 106 15.28 8.92 -0.76
CA THR A 106 14.48 8.67 0.45
C THR A 106 14.59 7.21 0.90
N PRO A 107 14.36 6.91 2.18
CA PRO A 107 14.34 5.54 2.68
C PRO A 107 13.11 4.73 2.20
N ILE A 108 12.16 5.37 1.51
CA ILE A 108 10.87 4.80 1.09
C ILE A 108 11.09 3.75 0.00
N LEU A 109 11.62 4.16 -1.14
CA LEU A 109 11.81 3.32 -2.34
C LEU A 109 13.31 3.23 -2.67
N ARG A 110 14.00 2.27 -2.04
CA ARG A 110 15.45 2.05 -2.26
C ARG A 110 15.82 0.56 -2.14
N GLY A 111 17.05 0.24 -2.51
CA GLY A 111 17.59 -1.13 -2.42
C GLY A 111 16.87 -2.09 -3.36
N ARG A 112 16.78 -3.35 -2.96
CA ARG A 112 16.23 -4.45 -3.77
C ARG A 112 14.82 -4.19 -4.30
N PRO A 113 13.83 -3.70 -3.51
CA PRO A 113 12.49 -3.38 -4.05
C PRO A 113 12.51 -2.37 -5.20
N ARG A 114 13.38 -1.34 -5.10
CA ARG A 114 13.55 -0.36 -6.18
C ARG A 114 14.18 -0.99 -7.42
N SER A 115 15.18 -1.84 -7.26
CA SER A 115 15.83 -2.53 -8.37
C SER A 115 14.86 -3.44 -9.11
N LEU A 116 14.03 -4.21 -8.39
CA LEU A 116 12.99 -5.05 -8.95
C LEU A 116 11.91 -4.21 -9.68
N ALA A 117 11.45 -3.11 -9.08
CA ALA A 117 10.52 -2.20 -9.74
C ALA A 117 11.12 -1.58 -11.02
N LYS A 118 12.40 -1.21 -11.01
CA LYS A 118 13.11 -0.67 -12.18
C LYS A 118 13.28 -1.71 -13.29
N ALA A 119 13.51 -2.97 -12.94
CA ALA A 119 13.65 -4.07 -13.90
C ALA A 119 12.36 -4.33 -14.71
N ARG A 120 11.20 -3.90 -14.20
CA ARG A 120 9.89 -3.96 -14.90
C ARG A 120 9.73 -2.90 -16.00
N GLY A 121 10.63 -1.91 -16.07
CA GLY A 121 10.59 -0.80 -17.02
C GLY A 121 10.39 0.56 -16.36
N GLY A 122 10.81 1.62 -17.06
CA GLY A 122 10.76 2.99 -16.55
C GLY A 122 9.34 3.48 -16.28
N LYS A 123 8.40 3.19 -17.19
CA LYS A 123 6.99 3.57 -17.03
C LYS A 123 6.35 2.89 -15.81
N THR A 124 6.62 1.58 -15.63
CA THR A 124 6.12 0.83 -14.48
C THR A 124 6.66 1.40 -13.17
N LEU A 125 7.97 1.73 -13.11
CA LEU A 125 8.57 2.38 -11.94
C LEU A 125 7.91 3.74 -11.66
N ASP A 126 7.63 4.52 -12.69
CA ASP A 126 6.94 5.81 -12.58
C ASP A 126 5.53 5.66 -11.99
N HIS A 127 4.76 4.67 -12.45
CA HIS A 127 3.42 4.40 -11.92
C HIS A 127 3.47 3.87 -10.47
N ILE A 128 4.38 2.94 -10.18
CA ILE A 128 4.60 2.47 -8.79
C ILE A 128 4.93 3.67 -7.88
N SER A 129 5.86 4.53 -8.31
CA SER A 129 6.26 5.71 -7.52
C SER A 129 5.09 6.68 -7.32
N LEU A 130 4.25 6.86 -8.32
CA LEU A 130 3.07 7.73 -8.26
C LEU A 130 2.06 7.21 -7.24
N PHE A 131 1.67 5.93 -7.33
CA PHE A 131 0.66 5.36 -6.43
C PHE A 131 1.20 5.12 -5.02
N LEU A 132 2.49 4.82 -4.88
CA LEU A 132 3.14 4.79 -3.57
C LEU A 132 3.12 6.17 -2.90
N THR A 133 3.41 7.23 -3.64
CA THR A 133 3.37 8.61 -3.14
C THR A 133 1.95 8.98 -2.71
N ASN A 134 0.96 8.70 -3.56
CA ASN A 134 -0.46 8.93 -3.26
C ASN A 134 -0.88 8.18 -2.00
N ALA A 135 -0.64 6.88 -1.93
CA ALA A 135 -1.03 6.07 -0.78
C ALA A 135 -0.34 6.51 0.53
N LEU A 136 0.93 6.94 0.47
CA LEU A 136 1.65 7.46 1.63
C LEU A 136 1.13 8.83 2.08
N ARG A 137 0.75 9.71 1.16
CA ARG A 137 0.11 11.00 1.48
C ARG A 137 -1.21 10.78 2.20
N GLU A 138 -2.07 9.93 1.65
CA GLU A 138 -3.35 9.57 2.26
C GLU A 138 -3.16 8.92 3.64
N ALA A 139 -2.24 7.97 3.77
CA ALA A 139 -1.93 7.34 5.06
C ALA A 139 -1.41 8.35 6.10
N TRP A 140 -0.64 9.36 5.66
CA TRP A 140 -0.28 10.48 6.54
C TRP A 140 -1.50 11.31 6.94
N GLU A 141 -2.40 11.60 6.03
CA GLU A 141 -3.62 12.37 6.29
C GLU A 141 -4.58 11.61 7.20
N GLU A 142 -4.78 10.31 6.97
CA GLU A 142 -5.74 9.46 7.69
C GLU A 142 -5.26 9.03 9.09
N ILE A 143 -4.01 8.57 9.21
CA ILE A 143 -3.50 7.91 10.43
C ILE A 143 -2.17 8.49 10.93
N ARG A 144 -1.68 9.55 10.30
CA ARG A 144 -0.44 10.26 10.67
C ARG A 144 0.83 9.40 10.66
N ILE A 145 0.88 8.35 9.83
CA ILE A 145 2.13 7.60 9.64
C ILE A 145 3.15 8.46 8.89
N ASN A 146 4.35 8.64 9.45
CA ASN A 146 5.41 9.35 8.75
C ASN A 146 5.85 8.55 7.50
N PRO A 147 5.71 9.07 6.27
CA PRO A 147 6.15 8.40 5.04
C PRO A 147 7.60 7.91 5.09
N LEU A 148 8.50 8.66 5.73
CA LEU A 148 9.91 8.26 5.89
C LEU A 148 10.10 7.07 6.84
N ASN A 149 9.08 6.71 7.62
CA ASN A 149 9.07 5.50 8.46
C ASN A 149 8.56 4.26 7.71
N VAL A 150 8.19 4.40 6.45
CA VAL A 150 7.70 3.29 5.62
C VAL A 150 8.75 2.90 4.59
N ARG A 151 9.07 1.60 4.52
CA ARG A 151 9.87 0.98 3.45
C ARG A 151 8.92 0.31 2.46
N PHE A 152 8.97 0.66 1.19
CA PHE A 152 8.26 -0.05 0.12
C PHE A 152 8.83 -1.47 -0.02
N LEU A 153 7.94 -2.45 -0.14
CA LEU A 153 8.30 -3.85 -0.35
C LEU A 153 7.96 -4.33 -1.78
N GLY A 154 6.88 -3.83 -2.37
CA GLY A 154 6.45 -4.21 -3.71
C GLY A 154 5.05 -3.71 -4.02
N ALA A 155 4.58 -4.00 -5.23
CA ALA A 155 3.24 -3.68 -5.71
C ALA A 155 2.46 -4.96 -5.97
N LEU A 156 1.14 -4.89 -5.81
CA LEU A 156 0.19 -5.95 -6.16
C LEU A 156 -0.54 -5.58 -7.46
N PRO A 157 -1.16 -6.54 -8.17
CA PRO A 157 -2.04 -6.24 -9.30
C PRO A 157 -3.14 -5.26 -8.90
N SER A 158 -3.58 -4.44 -9.87
CA SER A 158 -4.67 -3.50 -9.64
C SER A 158 -5.99 -4.22 -9.37
N GLN A 159 -6.94 -3.50 -8.77
CA GLN A 159 -8.29 -3.99 -8.51
C GLN A 159 -9.32 -3.00 -9.05
N GLU A 160 -10.25 -3.50 -9.85
CA GLU A 160 -11.36 -2.70 -10.37
C GLU A 160 -12.54 -2.72 -9.40
N LEU A 161 -13.00 -1.54 -9.02
CA LEU A 161 -14.23 -1.35 -8.26
C LEU A 161 -15.31 -0.78 -9.20
N TYR A 162 -16.00 -1.65 -9.92
CA TYR A 162 -16.98 -1.29 -10.95
C TYR A 162 -18.07 -0.39 -10.41
N VAL A 163 -18.61 -0.68 -9.23
CA VAL A 163 -19.68 0.11 -8.59
C VAL A 163 -19.29 1.57 -8.39
N PHE A 164 -17.99 1.84 -8.26
CA PHE A 164 -17.45 3.18 -8.00
C PHE A 164 -16.70 3.77 -9.19
N SER A 165 -16.63 3.06 -10.32
CA SER A 165 -15.80 3.41 -11.48
C SER A 165 -14.37 3.79 -11.06
N ARG A 166 -13.73 2.94 -10.26
CA ARG A 166 -12.38 3.15 -9.72
C ARG A 166 -11.46 1.98 -10.01
N VAL A 167 -10.20 2.32 -10.24
CA VAL A 167 -9.11 1.34 -10.22
C VAL A 167 -8.23 1.63 -9.01
N ILE A 168 -8.05 0.63 -8.18
CA ILE A 168 -7.19 0.66 -7.01
C ILE A 168 -5.82 0.11 -7.39
N PHE A 169 -4.76 0.81 -7.00
CA PHE A 169 -3.36 0.44 -7.21
C PHE A 169 -2.71 0.13 -5.87
N PRO A 170 -2.68 -1.15 -5.45
CA PRO A 170 -2.20 -1.51 -4.13
C PRO A 170 -0.67 -1.59 -4.09
N VAL A 171 -0.08 -1.00 -3.08
CA VAL A 171 1.34 -1.14 -2.75
C VAL A 171 1.51 -1.73 -1.35
N VAL A 172 2.62 -2.42 -1.10
CA VAL A 172 2.93 -3.01 0.20
C VAL A 172 4.09 -2.25 0.81
N GLY A 173 3.92 -1.83 2.06
CA GLY A 173 4.91 -1.10 2.83
C GLY A 173 5.15 -1.72 4.20
N LEU A 174 6.39 -1.63 4.69
CA LEU A 174 6.79 -2.04 6.02
C LEU A 174 7.02 -0.81 6.90
N VAL A 175 6.36 -0.75 8.04
CA VAL A 175 6.65 0.22 9.11
C VAL A 175 7.98 -0.15 9.75
N ARG A 176 8.97 0.76 9.70
CA ARG A 176 10.37 0.47 10.08
C ARG A 176 10.65 0.58 11.56
N LYS A 177 9.91 1.45 12.24
CA LYS A 177 10.03 1.72 13.69
C LYS A 177 8.64 1.81 14.27
N ASP A 178 8.51 1.45 15.51
CA ASP A 178 7.24 1.60 16.23
C ASP A 178 6.65 2.99 16.03
N TRP A 179 5.35 3.01 15.80
CA TRP A 179 4.62 4.23 15.50
C TRP A 179 3.27 4.24 16.20
N THR A 180 2.94 5.37 16.78
CA THR A 180 1.61 5.60 17.33
C THR A 180 0.74 6.25 16.28
N PHE A 181 -0.22 5.50 15.76
CA PHE A 181 -1.19 6.00 14.79
C PHE A 181 -2.13 7.01 15.45
N ARG A 182 -2.46 8.06 14.70
CA ARG A 182 -3.39 9.10 15.13
C ARG A 182 -4.45 9.29 14.05
N PRO A 183 -5.59 8.57 14.17
CA PRO A 183 -6.69 8.67 13.24
C PRO A 183 -7.20 10.11 13.11
N ASN A 184 -7.52 10.52 11.88
CA ASN A 184 -8.25 11.75 11.62
C ASN A 184 -9.77 11.52 11.77
N ARG A 185 -10.60 12.51 11.43
CA ARG A 185 -12.07 12.42 11.52
C ARG A 185 -12.69 11.37 10.58
N GLU A 186 -11.98 10.95 9.54
CA GLU A 186 -12.46 9.99 8.55
C GLU A 186 -12.24 8.54 8.96
N VAL A 187 -11.38 8.33 9.96
CA VAL A 187 -11.01 7.03 10.50
C VAL A 187 -11.50 6.91 11.93
N GLU A 188 -12.37 5.93 12.19
CA GLU A 188 -12.85 5.64 13.53
C GLU A 188 -11.72 5.07 14.40
N ARG A 189 -10.96 4.12 13.86
CA ARG A 189 -9.80 3.49 14.52
C ARG A 189 -8.92 2.74 13.55
N VAL A 190 -7.67 2.49 13.95
CA VAL A 190 -6.76 1.56 13.29
C VAL A 190 -6.94 0.17 13.91
N ILE A 191 -6.95 -0.85 13.07
CA ILE A 191 -7.12 -2.25 13.45
C ILE A 191 -5.89 -3.03 13.01
N GLU A 192 -5.31 -3.79 13.92
CA GLU A 192 -4.18 -4.68 13.64
C GLU A 192 -4.70 -6.11 13.42
N ILE A 193 -4.42 -6.67 12.26
CA ILE A 193 -4.76 -8.06 11.95
C ILE A 193 -3.46 -8.85 11.85
N PRO A 194 -3.24 -9.88 12.68
CA PRO A 194 -2.09 -10.76 12.54
C PRO A 194 -2.05 -11.34 11.12
N LEU A 195 -0.88 -11.27 10.48
CA LEU A 195 -0.75 -11.77 9.11
C LEU A 195 -1.09 -13.26 9.02
N THR A 196 -0.86 -14.02 10.09
CA THR A 196 -1.23 -15.44 10.20
C THR A 196 -2.73 -15.66 10.09
N ALA A 197 -3.56 -14.73 10.58
CA ALA A 197 -5.02 -14.84 10.51
C ALA A 197 -5.57 -14.81 9.07
N LEU A 198 -4.81 -14.28 8.12
CA LEU A 198 -5.18 -14.27 6.69
C LEU A 198 -5.03 -15.64 6.02
N PHE A 199 -4.31 -16.57 6.67
CA PHE A 199 -4.08 -17.92 6.16
C PHE A 199 -4.94 -18.97 6.87
N ASP A 200 -5.65 -18.58 7.92
CA ASP A 200 -6.56 -19.46 8.64
C ASP A 200 -7.85 -19.65 7.83
N ARG A 201 -8.02 -20.84 7.24
CA ARG A 201 -9.16 -21.18 6.37
C ARG A 201 -10.40 -21.68 7.12
N GLU A 202 -10.32 -21.81 8.45
CA GLU A 202 -11.38 -22.42 9.26
C GLU A 202 -12.26 -21.39 10.00
N ARG A 203 -12.22 -20.10 9.56
CA ARG A 203 -13.09 -19.07 10.15
C ARG A 203 -13.89 -18.31 9.12
#